data_6318d65e1b6ba3e7b2db18a075c57d28
#
_entry.id   6318d65e1b6ba3e7b2db18a075c57d28
#
_cell.length_a   1.000
_cell.length_b   1.000
_cell.length_c   1.000
_cell.angle_alpha   90.00
_cell.angle_beta   90.00
_cell.angle_gamma   90.00
#
_symmetry.space_group_name_H-M   'P 1'
#
loop_
_entity.id
_entity.type
_entity.pdbx_description
1 polymer ?
#
loop_
_entity_poly.entity_id
_entity_poly.type
_entity_poly.pdbx_seq_one_letter_code
_entity_poly.pdbx_strand_id
1 'polypeptide(L)'
;MDSVFDTVISFFTQLPVDWIVIGAFVIIAALNVMRSGAKRVCTLALALPAAALVFSALSSTVVLGDISRQFSSPMLQGVLFGIVFVVMYMLVGTIGISHGSELNGLLQAAVGGIAAAAIVIVIWTGTPALRDLWNFGAQVQSIFGEAYRFWWLIGSYAALAFVRRS
;
A
#
# COMPACT_ATOMS: atom_id res chain seq x y z
N MET A 1 -0.30 36.24 12.43
CA MET A 1 -0.85 34.88 12.21
C MET A 1 -1.04 34.60 10.71
N ASP A 2 -1.36 35.59 9.93
CA ASP A 2 -1.66 35.48 8.50
C ASP A 2 -0.48 34.97 7.65
N SER A 3 0.76 35.36 7.97
CA SER A 3 1.95 34.93 7.22
C SER A 3 2.26 33.42 7.32
N VAL A 4 1.90 32.76 8.42
CA VAL A 4 2.10 31.31 8.58
C VAL A 4 1.04 30.54 7.78
N PHE A 5 -0.21 31.03 7.77
CA PHE A 5 -1.28 30.45 6.97
C PHE A 5 -0.99 30.57 5.47
N ASP A 6 -0.53 31.73 5.02
CA ASP A 6 -0.17 31.96 3.60
C ASP A 6 1.01 31.07 3.17
N THR A 7 2.00 30.87 4.06
CA THR A 7 3.14 29.97 3.78
C THR A 7 2.68 28.51 3.70
N VAL A 8 1.78 28.05 4.58
CA VAL A 8 1.24 26.71 4.55
C VAL A 8 0.40 26.48 3.28
N ILE A 9 -0.47 27.42 2.96
CA ILE A 9 -1.31 27.32 1.74
C ILE A 9 -0.44 27.30 0.48
N SER A 10 0.58 28.16 0.38
CA SER A 10 1.48 28.20 -0.77
C SER A 10 2.30 26.91 -0.91
N PHE A 11 2.69 26.28 0.19
CA PHE A 11 3.37 24.99 0.19
C PHE A 11 2.46 23.88 -0.35
N PHE A 12 1.20 23.81 0.10
CA PHE A 12 0.25 22.80 -0.38
C PHE A 12 -0.16 23.01 -1.83
N THR A 13 -0.24 24.24 -2.32
CA THR A 13 -0.58 24.53 -3.73
C THR A 13 0.56 24.21 -4.70
N GLN A 14 1.81 24.13 -4.22
CA GLN A 14 2.97 23.76 -5.03
C GLN A 14 3.25 22.25 -5.02
N LEU A 15 2.62 21.47 -4.10
CA LEU A 15 2.81 20.04 -4.06
C LEU A 15 2.02 19.35 -5.18
N PRO A 16 2.65 18.44 -5.96
CA PRO A 16 1.91 17.56 -6.86
C PRO A 16 0.81 16.79 -6.11
N VAL A 17 -0.34 16.64 -6.75
CA VAL A 17 -1.52 15.96 -6.16
C VAL A 17 -1.17 14.57 -5.61
N ASP A 18 -0.25 13.88 -6.26
CA ASP A 18 0.20 12.55 -5.83
C ASP A 18 0.76 12.54 -4.41
N TRP A 19 1.55 13.57 -4.03
CA TRP A 19 2.11 13.68 -2.68
C TRP A 19 1.06 13.98 -1.63
N ILE A 20 0.01 14.72 -1.98
CA ILE A 20 -1.13 14.97 -1.10
C ILE A 20 -1.89 13.66 -0.84
N VAL A 21 -2.14 12.88 -1.89
CA VAL A 21 -2.79 11.56 -1.79
C VAL A 21 -1.96 10.60 -0.94
N ILE A 22 -0.64 10.53 -1.19
CA ILE A 22 0.27 9.69 -0.41
C ILE A 22 0.30 10.13 1.06
N GLY A 23 0.40 11.42 1.33
CA GLY A 23 0.40 11.97 2.69
C GLY A 23 -0.90 11.67 3.43
N ALA A 24 -2.06 11.85 2.79
CA ALA A 24 -3.35 11.49 3.34
C ALA A 24 -3.44 9.98 3.65
N PHE A 25 -2.95 9.14 2.74
CA PHE A 25 -2.92 7.70 2.95
C PHE A 25 -2.02 7.30 4.12
N VAL A 26 -0.83 7.91 4.26
CA VAL A 26 0.07 7.69 5.41
C VAL A 26 -0.61 8.06 6.73
N ILE A 27 -1.29 9.21 6.79
CA ILE A 27 -2.00 9.66 7.98
C ILE A 27 -3.13 8.68 8.34
N ILE A 28 -3.94 8.28 7.36
CA ILE A 28 -5.03 7.32 7.56
C ILE A 28 -4.47 5.96 8.03
N ALA A 29 -3.39 5.49 7.40
CA ALA A 29 -2.73 4.26 7.80
C ALA A 29 -2.18 4.35 9.23
N ALA A 30 -1.50 5.44 9.59
CA ALA A 30 -0.99 5.66 10.95
C ALA A 30 -2.11 5.69 12.00
N LEU A 31 -3.21 6.41 11.73
CA LEU A 31 -4.39 6.44 12.60
C LEU A 31 -5.04 5.05 12.74
N ASN A 32 -5.08 4.28 11.65
CA ASN A 32 -5.58 2.91 11.67
C ASN A 32 -4.68 1.99 12.49
N VAL A 33 -3.35 2.17 12.41
CA VAL A 33 -2.36 1.47 13.24
C VAL A 33 -2.61 1.76 14.72
N MET A 34 -2.80 3.03 15.09
CA MET A 34 -3.08 3.44 16.48
C MET A 34 -4.36 2.82 17.03
N ARG A 35 -5.42 2.74 16.21
CA ARG A 35 -6.74 2.21 16.63
C ARG A 35 -6.81 0.69 16.64
N SER A 36 -6.15 0.04 15.70
CA SER A 36 -6.35 -1.38 15.40
C SER A 36 -5.13 -2.25 15.74
N GLY A 37 -4.05 -1.64 16.18
CA GLY A 37 -2.79 -2.31 16.50
C GLY A 37 -1.98 -2.77 15.28
N ALA A 38 -0.77 -3.24 15.53
CA ALA A 38 0.17 -3.69 14.49
C ALA A 38 -0.35 -4.88 13.66
N LYS A 39 -1.25 -5.69 14.24
CA LYS A 39 -1.77 -6.90 13.59
C LYS A 39 -2.40 -6.61 12.23
N ARG A 40 -3.27 -5.61 12.13
CA ARG A 40 -3.97 -5.29 10.87
C ARG A 40 -3.03 -4.78 9.79
N VAL A 41 -2.04 -3.98 10.18
CA VAL A 41 -1.06 -3.45 9.24
C VAL A 41 -0.14 -4.54 8.72
N CYS A 42 0.32 -5.44 9.59
CA CYS A 42 1.10 -6.61 9.16
C CYS A 42 0.28 -7.53 8.24
N THR A 43 -1.01 -7.75 8.55
CA THR A 43 -1.90 -8.53 7.68
C THR A 43 -2.03 -7.86 6.30
N LEU A 44 -2.26 -6.55 6.26
CA LEU A 44 -2.35 -5.79 5.01
C LEU A 44 -1.04 -5.85 4.22
N ALA A 45 0.09 -5.62 4.90
CA ALA A 45 1.42 -5.64 4.30
C ALA A 45 1.77 -7.00 3.67
N LEU A 46 1.31 -8.10 4.26
CA LEU A 46 1.50 -9.46 3.72
C LEU A 46 0.47 -9.83 2.65
N ALA A 47 -0.79 -9.41 2.84
CA ALA A 47 -1.86 -9.72 1.90
C ALA A 47 -1.70 -9.04 0.54
N LEU A 48 -1.17 -7.82 0.50
CA LEU A 48 -1.00 -7.05 -0.73
C LEU A 48 -0.06 -7.72 -1.75
N PRO A 49 1.20 -8.04 -1.41
CA PRO A 49 2.09 -8.71 -2.35
C PRO A 49 1.61 -10.13 -2.67
N ALA A 50 0.99 -10.83 -1.71
CA ALA A 50 0.39 -12.13 -1.98
C ALA A 50 -0.75 -12.02 -3.00
N ALA A 51 -1.61 -11.02 -2.87
CA ALA A 51 -2.67 -10.75 -3.84
C ALA A 51 -2.11 -10.40 -5.23
N ALA A 52 -1.03 -9.61 -5.30
CA ALA A 52 -0.38 -9.27 -6.55
C ALA A 52 0.23 -10.50 -7.24
N LEU A 53 0.85 -11.41 -6.48
CA LEU A 53 1.37 -12.68 -7.01
C LEU A 53 0.24 -13.59 -7.51
N VAL A 54 -0.83 -13.75 -6.72
CA VAL A 54 -1.98 -14.55 -7.13
C VAL A 54 -2.64 -13.95 -8.37
N PHE A 55 -2.80 -12.63 -8.42
CA PHE A 55 -3.38 -11.94 -9.57
C PHE A 55 -2.51 -12.13 -10.84
N SER A 56 -1.18 -12.04 -10.72
CA SER A 56 -0.28 -12.29 -11.85
C SER A 56 -0.33 -13.75 -12.32
N ALA A 57 -0.41 -14.70 -11.39
CA ALA A 57 -0.57 -16.12 -11.70
C ALA A 57 -1.93 -16.42 -12.35
N LEU A 58 -3.01 -15.76 -11.89
CA LEU A 58 -4.35 -15.88 -12.45
C LEU A 58 -4.38 -15.46 -13.92
N SER A 59 -3.70 -14.36 -14.24
CA SER A 59 -3.61 -13.82 -15.60
C SER A 59 -2.83 -14.74 -16.56
N SER A 60 -1.95 -15.60 -16.02
CA SER A 60 -1.11 -16.54 -16.79
C SER A 60 -1.75 -17.93 -16.98
N THR A 61 -2.85 -18.25 -16.26
CA THR A 61 -3.51 -19.55 -16.37
C THR A 61 -4.45 -19.62 -17.58
N VAL A 62 -4.37 -20.73 -18.31
CA VAL A 62 -5.14 -20.96 -19.56
C VAL A 62 -6.66 -20.91 -19.31
N VAL A 63 -7.13 -21.38 -18.16
CA VAL A 63 -8.56 -21.46 -17.83
C VAL A 63 -9.18 -20.11 -17.48
N LEU A 64 -8.39 -19.21 -16.87
CA LEU A 64 -8.85 -17.88 -16.43
C LEU A 64 -8.35 -16.77 -17.37
N GLY A 65 -7.41 -17.08 -18.27
CA GLY A 65 -6.94 -16.17 -19.32
C GLY A 65 -8.07 -15.74 -20.28
N ASP A 66 -9.03 -16.62 -20.57
CA ASP A 66 -10.20 -16.26 -21.36
C ASP A 66 -11.18 -15.37 -20.60
N ILE A 67 -11.32 -15.57 -19.29
CA ILE A 67 -12.07 -14.67 -18.42
C ILE A 67 -11.36 -13.30 -18.32
N SER A 68 -10.03 -13.30 -18.15
CA SER A 68 -9.26 -12.05 -18.06
C SER A 68 -9.29 -11.25 -19.38
N ARG A 69 -9.43 -11.91 -20.53
CA ARG A 69 -9.64 -11.25 -21.83
C ARG A 69 -11.02 -10.60 -21.97
N GLN A 70 -12.04 -11.15 -21.32
CA GLN A 70 -13.35 -10.51 -21.23
C GLN A 70 -13.33 -9.29 -20.29
N PHE A 71 -12.42 -9.25 -19.31
CA PHE A 71 -12.17 -8.12 -18.44
C PHE A 71 -11.07 -7.19 -19.00
N SER A 72 -11.19 -6.79 -20.26
CA SER A 72 -10.22 -5.91 -20.93
C SER A 72 -10.23 -4.47 -20.39
N SER A 73 -11.27 -4.06 -19.67
CA SER A 73 -11.36 -2.73 -19.06
C SER A 73 -10.45 -2.65 -17.82
N PRO A 74 -9.61 -1.59 -17.69
CA PRO A 74 -8.78 -1.37 -16.49
C PRO A 74 -9.59 -1.36 -15.20
N MET A 75 -10.81 -0.84 -15.23
CA MET A 75 -11.71 -0.80 -14.07
C MET A 75 -12.11 -2.21 -13.60
N LEU A 76 -12.43 -3.11 -14.53
CA LEU A 76 -12.78 -4.50 -14.20
C LEU A 76 -11.57 -5.28 -13.68
N GLN A 77 -10.39 -5.04 -14.23
CA GLN A 77 -9.14 -5.63 -13.71
C GLN A 77 -8.84 -5.14 -12.29
N GLY A 78 -9.09 -3.86 -12.00
CA GLY A 78 -8.96 -3.31 -10.65
C GLY A 78 -9.96 -3.93 -9.67
N VAL A 79 -11.21 -4.15 -10.08
CA VAL A 79 -12.22 -4.83 -9.27
C VAL A 79 -11.80 -6.28 -8.99
N LEU A 80 -11.33 -7.00 -10.02
CA LEU A 80 -10.84 -8.38 -9.87
C LEU A 80 -9.65 -8.44 -8.90
N PHE A 81 -8.68 -7.53 -9.04
CA PHE A 81 -7.58 -7.40 -8.08
C PHE A 81 -8.10 -7.13 -6.66
N GLY A 82 -9.08 -6.27 -6.50
CA GLY A 82 -9.71 -5.96 -5.21
C GLY A 82 -10.35 -7.19 -4.56
N ILE A 83 -11.03 -8.02 -5.35
CA ILE A 83 -11.62 -9.29 -4.86
C ILE A 83 -10.51 -10.24 -4.39
N VAL A 84 -9.47 -10.44 -5.20
CA VAL A 84 -8.32 -11.28 -4.83
C VAL A 84 -7.64 -10.75 -3.56
N PHE A 85 -7.48 -9.44 -3.44
CA PHE A 85 -6.91 -8.81 -2.25
C PHE A 85 -7.76 -9.08 -1.00
N VAL A 86 -9.09 -8.93 -1.07
CA VAL A 86 -9.98 -9.20 0.07
C VAL A 86 -9.88 -10.66 0.51
N VAL A 87 -9.88 -11.59 -0.44
CA VAL A 87 -9.70 -13.02 -0.15
C VAL A 87 -8.36 -13.29 0.53
N MET A 88 -7.27 -12.75 -0.01
CA MET A 88 -5.93 -12.91 0.57
C MET A 88 -5.81 -12.24 1.94
N TYR A 89 -6.44 -11.08 2.14
CA TYR A 89 -6.48 -10.42 3.43
C TYR A 89 -7.19 -11.27 4.50
N MET A 90 -8.32 -11.89 4.15
CA MET A 90 -9.02 -12.81 5.04
C MET A 90 -8.17 -14.05 5.36
N LEU A 91 -7.56 -14.68 4.34
CA LEU A 91 -6.71 -15.85 4.51
C LEU A 91 -5.50 -15.56 5.41
N VAL A 92 -4.76 -14.49 5.13
CA VAL A 92 -3.60 -14.08 5.95
C VAL A 92 -4.05 -13.73 7.37
N GLY A 93 -5.21 -13.11 7.53
CA GLY A 93 -5.79 -12.79 8.84
C GLY A 93 -6.14 -14.03 9.66
N THR A 94 -6.57 -15.13 9.02
CA THR A 94 -6.91 -16.41 9.69
C THR A 94 -5.70 -17.28 10.02
N ILE A 95 -4.63 -17.22 9.22
CA ILE A 95 -3.38 -17.99 9.44
C ILE A 95 -2.65 -17.55 10.73
N GLY A 96 -3.14 -16.52 11.39
CA GLY A 96 -2.83 -16.27 12.78
C GLY A 96 -1.52 -15.52 13.04
N ILE A 97 -1.53 -14.23 12.82
CA ILE A 97 -0.62 -13.33 13.54
C ILE A 97 -1.28 -13.08 14.91
N SER A 98 -1.22 -14.09 15.81
CA SER A 98 -2.02 -14.10 17.04
C SER A 98 -1.42 -13.33 18.21
N HIS A 99 -0.24 -12.74 18.07
CA HIS A 99 0.41 -11.95 19.12
C HIS A 99 0.78 -10.57 18.60
N GLY A 100 -0.18 -9.66 18.55
CA GLY A 100 0.07 -8.24 18.33
C GLY A 100 0.35 -7.58 19.68
N SER A 101 1.56 -7.09 19.92
CA SER A 101 1.80 -6.13 20.97
C SER A 101 0.97 -4.87 20.70
N GLU A 102 0.32 -4.33 21.70
CA GLU A 102 -0.30 -3.01 21.61
C GLU A 102 0.79 -1.99 21.28
N LEU A 103 0.58 -1.23 20.22
CA LEU A 103 1.52 -0.18 19.82
C LEU A 103 1.42 0.95 20.84
N ASN A 104 2.40 1.03 21.73
CA ASN A 104 2.41 1.97 22.84
C ASN A 104 3.06 3.34 22.50
N GLY A 105 3.19 3.69 21.22
CA GLY A 105 3.83 4.94 20.84
C GLY A 105 3.41 5.54 19.52
N LEU A 106 3.30 6.87 19.49
CA LEU A 106 3.04 7.65 18.25
C LEU A 106 4.12 7.38 17.18
N LEU A 107 5.38 7.21 17.59
CA LEU A 107 6.50 6.93 16.71
C LEU A 107 6.32 5.58 15.99
N GLN A 108 5.91 4.54 16.72
CA GLN A 108 5.67 3.21 16.15
C GLN A 108 4.50 3.23 15.16
N ALA A 109 3.43 3.98 15.49
CA ALA A 109 2.31 4.16 14.59
C ALA A 109 2.71 4.89 13.31
N ALA A 110 3.54 5.93 13.41
CA ALA A 110 4.04 6.68 12.27
C ALA A 110 4.92 5.79 11.37
N VAL A 111 5.89 5.06 11.95
CA VAL A 111 6.76 4.14 11.20
C VAL A 111 5.95 3.03 10.53
N GLY A 112 4.98 2.44 11.24
CA GLY A 112 4.07 1.44 10.69
C GLY A 112 3.22 1.97 9.54
N GLY A 113 2.70 3.18 9.66
CA GLY A 113 1.93 3.87 8.63
C GLY A 113 2.75 4.18 7.38
N ILE A 114 3.97 4.70 7.55
CA ILE A 114 4.88 4.97 6.43
C ILE A 114 5.27 3.67 5.71
N ALA A 115 5.62 2.63 6.46
CA ALA A 115 5.98 1.34 5.89
C ALA A 115 4.81 0.71 5.11
N ALA A 116 3.59 0.76 5.65
CA ALA A 116 2.40 0.28 4.96
C ALA A 116 2.12 1.08 3.67
N ALA A 117 2.24 2.40 3.72
CA ALA A 117 2.06 3.25 2.56
C ALA A 117 3.10 2.95 1.47
N ALA A 118 4.37 2.78 1.83
CA ALA A 118 5.42 2.43 0.89
C ALA A 118 5.13 1.08 0.20
N ILE A 119 4.69 0.05 0.93
CA ILE A 119 4.29 -1.24 0.36
C ILE A 119 3.14 -1.07 -0.63
N VAL A 120 2.10 -0.33 -0.26
CA VAL A 120 0.96 -0.08 -1.15
C VAL A 120 1.39 0.61 -2.44
N ILE A 121 2.22 1.66 -2.35
CA ILE A 121 2.71 2.41 -3.52
C ILE A 121 3.56 1.50 -4.43
N VAL A 122 4.47 0.72 -3.84
CA VAL A 122 5.33 -0.20 -4.59
C VAL A 122 4.52 -1.25 -5.32
N ILE A 123 3.52 -1.84 -4.66
CA ILE A 123 2.64 -2.83 -5.29
C ILE A 123 1.77 -2.17 -6.36
N TRP A 124 1.25 -0.98 -6.09
CA TRP A 124 0.45 -0.22 -7.06
C TRP A 124 1.23 0.08 -8.33
N THR A 125 2.43 0.64 -8.21
CA THR A 125 3.30 0.92 -9.36
C THR A 125 3.81 -0.33 -10.07
N GLY A 126 3.85 -1.46 -9.35
CA GLY A 126 4.28 -2.76 -9.88
C GLY A 126 3.20 -3.57 -10.57
N THR A 127 1.92 -3.28 -10.31
CA THR A 127 0.80 -4.04 -10.86
C THR A 127 0.17 -3.29 -12.04
N PRO A 128 0.25 -3.81 -13.29
CA PRO A 128 -0.25 -3.09 -14.46
C PRO A 128 -1.71 -2.67 -14.33
N ALA A 129 -2.59 -3.55 -13.85
CA ALA A 129 -4.00 -3.26 -13.68
C ALA A 129 -4.29 -2.06 -12.76
N LEU A 130 -3.47 -1.85 -11.72
CA LEU A 130 -3.60 -0.72 -10.80
C LEU A 130 -2.98 0.54 -11.40
N ARG A 131 -1.86 0.41 -12.09
CA ARG A 131 -1.20 1.51 -12.77
C ARG A 131 -2.07 2.12 -13.87
N ASP A 132 -2.85 1.29 -14.56
CA ASP A 132 -3.78 1.74 -15.61
C ASP A 132 -5.00 2.49 -15.03
N LEU A 133 -5.35 2.24 -13.75
CA LEU A 133 -6.38 3.01 -13.05
C LEU A 133 -5.89 4.39 -12.61
N TRP A 134 -4.67 4.45 -12.07
CA TRP A 134 -4.04 5.69 -11.60
C TRP A 134 -2.53 5.61 -11.80
N ASN A 135 -2.02 6.48 -12.65
CA ASN A 135 -0.59 6.57 -12.93
C ASN A 135 0.02 7.73 -12.13
N PHE A 136 0.90 7.37 -11.18
CA PHE A 136 1.61 8.37 -10.38
C PHE A 136 2.57 9.19 -11.24
N GLY A 137 2.75 10.46 -10.90
CA GLY A 137 3.66 11.36 -11.58
C GLY A 137 5.12 10.90 -11.54
N ALA A 138 5.94 11.50 -12.40
CA ALA A 138 7.33 11.12 -12.61
C ALA A 138 8.18 11.14 -11.32
N GLN A 139 7.88 12.03 -10.39
CA GLN A 139 8.59 12.10 -9.10
C GLN A 139 8.35 10.86 -8.23
N VAL A 140 7.11 10.39 -8.12
CA VAL A 140 6.79 9.17 -7.37
C VAL A 140 7.39 7.94 -8.05
N GLN A 141 7.31 7.89 -9.38
CA GLN A 141 7.91 6.80 -10.16
C GLN A 141 9.44 6.77 -10.05
N SER A 142 10.12 7.92 -9.94
CA SER A 142 11.58 7.95 -9.76
C SER A 142 12.01 7.41 -8.38
N ILE A 143 11.18 7.61 -7.34
CA ILE A 143 11.47 7.18 -5.97
C ILE A 143 11.06 5.72 -5.74
N PHE A 144 9.85 5.34 -6.19
CA PHE A 144 9.25 4.01 -5.97
C PHE A 144 9.30 3.10 -7.22
N GLY A 145 10.02 3.55 -8.26
CA GLY A 145 10.12 2.83 -9.53
C GLY A 145 10.88 1.51 -9.42
N GLU A 146 11.02 0.87 -10.58
CA GLU A 146 11.49 -0.50 -10.69
C GLU A 146 12.88 -0.73 -10.07
N ALA A 147 13.79 0.25 -10.20
CA ALA A 147 15.15 0.18 -9.66
C ALA A 147 15.22 0.13 -8.12
N TYR A 148 14.28 0.79 -7.45
CA TYR A 148 14.28 0.91 -5.98
C TYR A 148 13.22 0.06 -5.29
N ARG A 149 12.32 -0.58 -6.03
CA ARG A 149 11.20 -1.38 -5.53
C ARG A 149 11.62 -2.42 -4.51
N PHE A 150 12.70 -3.14 -4.79
CA PHE A 150 13.26 -4.16 -3.89
C PHE A 150 13.68 -3.56 -2.55
N TRP A 151 14.39 -2.45 -2.56
CA TRP A 151 14.87 -1.78 -1.34
C TRP A 151 13.72 -1.22 -0.51
N TRP A 152 12.70 -0.65 -1.16
CA TRP A 152 11.51 -0.18 -0.48
C TRP A 152 10.73 -1.31 0.20
N LEU A 153 10.60 -2.46 -0.45
CA LEU A 153 9.93 -3.62 0.15
C LEU A 153 10.72 -4.13 1.36
N ILE A 154 12.02 -4.38 1.24
CA ILE A 154 12.85 -4.85 2.36
C ILE A 154 12.82 -3.85 3.50
N GLY A 155 13.03 -2.56 3.23
CA GLY A 155 13.03 -1.51 4.25
C GLY A 155 11.69 -1.42 4.98
N SER A 156 10.58 -1.49 4.24
CA SER A 156 9.24 -1.47 4.82
C SER A 156 8.96 -2.71 5.70
N TYR A 157 9.33 -3.91 5.26
CA TYR A 157 9.18 -5.11 6.07
C TYR A 157 10.09 -5.11 7.31
N ALA A 158 11.32 -4.60 7.19
CA ALA A 158 12.21 -4.44 8.33
C ALA A 158 11.64 -3.44 9.35
N ALA A 159 11.10 -2.32 8.89
CA ALA A 159 10.42 -1.33 9.73
C ALA A 159 9.20 -1.93 10.45
N LEU A 160 8.35 -2.71 9.76
CA LEU A 160 7.22 -3.40 10.38
C LEU A 160 7.67 -4.46 11.40
N ALA A 161 8.76 -5.18 11.11
CA ALA A 161 9.33 -6.15 12.04
C ALA A 161 9.88 -5.48 13.31
N PHE A 162 10.48 -4.29 13.16
CA PHE A 162 10.95 -3.48 14.29
C PHE A 162 9.77 -2.99 15.15
N VAL A 163 8.74 -2.43 14.52
CA VAL A 163 7.51 -1.97 15.19
C VAL A 163 6.84 -3.09 15.98
N ARG A 164 6.93 -4.33 15.50
CA ARG A 164 6.35 -5.50 16.20
C ARG A 164 7.14 -5.92 17.43
N ARG A 165 8.46 -5.70 17.46
CA ARG A 165 9.35 -6.16 18.55
C ARG A 165 9.40 -5.20 19.75
N SER A 166 9.04 -3.95 19.54
CA SER A 166 9.03 -2.89 20.56
C SER A 166 7.73 -2.87 21.33
#